data_0729eb8bba7ef7cb4944e42fd09a6052
#
_entry.id   0729eb8bba7ef7cb4944e42fd09a6052
#
_cell.length_a   1.000
_cell.length_b   1.000
_cell.length_c   1.000
_cell.angle_alpha   90.00
_cell.angle_beta   90.00
_cell.angle_gamma   90.00
#
_symmetry.space_group_name_H-M   'P 1'
#
loop_
_entity.id
_entity.type
_entity.pdbx_description
1 polymer ?
#
loop_
_entity_poly.entity_id
_entity_poly.type
_entity_poly.pdbx_seq_one_letter_code
_entity_poly.pdbx_strand_id
1 'polypeptide(L)'
;GYGASAINPYLALETIRELVDCGMLKKDYYAAVEDYRDAVVHGIVKIASKMGISTLQSYQGSQIFEAIGISKEVIDRYFTNTVSRVGGITLDDIAKQTDRLHTAAFDPLGLETDLTLNSIGRHKMRSAGEHHRYNPQTIHLLQQSTKRGDYKMFKQYTELVDKEETGYLRSLMDFNYPEQGVPLDEVESVDSIVTRFKTGAMSYGSISQEAHETLAIAMNSLHGKSNSGEGGESLERLTPGPDGLNRCAAIKQVASGRFGVTSRYLVSAKEIQIKMAQGAKPGEGGHLPAGKVYPWIAKTRHSCLLYTSDAA
;
A
#
# COMPACT_ATOMS: atom_id res chain seq x y z
N GLY A 1 14.23 -6.30 19.88
CA GLY A 1 13.14 -7.08 20.41
C GLY A 1 13.52 -8.47 20.88
N TYR A 2 14.37 -9.20 20.15
CA TYR A 2 14.83 -10.57 20.50
C TYR A 2 16.01 -10.61 21.49
N GLY A 3 16.41 -9.50 22.07
CA GLY A 3 17.44 -9.47 23.11
C GLY A 3 18.84 -9.08 22.62
N ALA A 4 18.99 -8.63 21.38
CA ALA A 4 20.27 -8.15 20.89
C ALA A 4 20.74 -6.94 21.71
N SER A 5 21.98 -6.97 22.18
CA SER A 5 22.62 -5.88 22.94
C SER A 5 23.40 -4.92 22.05
N ALA A 6 23.81 -5.40 20.85
CA ALA A 6 24.50 -4.60 19.84
C ALA A 6 24.06 -5.02 18.44
N ILE A 7 24.04 -4.07 17.53
CA ILE A 7 23.68 -4.27 16.12
C ILE A 7 24.75 -3.59 15.27
N ASN A 8 25.27 -4.30 14.28
CA ASN A 8 26.15 -3.72 13.27
C ASN A 8 25.38 -3.61 11.94
N PRO A 9 24.86 -2.42 11.56
CA PRO A 9 24.12 -2.23 10.33
C PRO A 9 25.06 -2.02 9.13
N TYR A 10 26.01 -2.94 8.90
CA TYR A 10 27.10 -2.77 7.93
C TYR A 10 26.57 -2.44 6.52
N LEU A 11 25.53 -3.12 6.05
CA LEU A 11 24.96 -2.87 4.73
C LEU A 11 24.37 -1.46 4.59
N ALA A 12 23.73 -0.93 5.64
CA ALA A 12 23.25 0.45 5.63
C ALA A 12 24.41 1.44 5.59
N LEU A 13 25.49 1.16 6.31
CA LEU A 13 26.68 2.01 6.31
C LEU A 13 27.39 2.01 4.95
N GLU A 14 27.50 0.85 4.29
CA GLU A 14 28.02 0.77 2.92
C GLU A 14 27.12 1.50 1.91
N THR A 15 25.81 1.35 2.04
CA THR A 15 24.86 2.10 1.19
C THR A 15 24.99 3.62 1.37
N ILE A 16 25.15 4.10 2.60
CA ILE A 16 25.39 5.54 2.86
C ILE A 16 26.69 5.98 2.18
N ARG A 17 27.76 5.20 2.27
CA ARG A 17 29.03 5.49 1.62
C ARG A 17 28.87 5.60 0.10
N GLU A 18 28.22 4.60 -0.52
CA GLU A 18 27.94 4.63 -1.97
C GLU A 18 27.14 5.88 -2.39
N LEU A 19 26.09 6.22 -1.62
CA LEU A 19 25.26 7.40 -1.93
C LEU A 19 26.02 8.72 -1.79
N VAL A 20 26.97 8.81 -0.87
CA VAL A 20 27.85 9.97 -0.72
C VAL A 20 28.86 10.01 -1.87
N ASP A 21 29.53 8.90 -2.16
CA ASP A 21 30.59 8.80 -3.16
C ASP A 21 30.05 9.08 -4.59
N CYS A 22 28.84 8.62 -4.91
CA CYS A 22 28.19 8.92 -6.19
C CYS A 22 27.47 10.29 -6.23
N GLY A 23 27.53 11.08 -5.17
CA GLY A 23 26.97 12.43 -5.07
C GLY A 23 25.44 12.50 -4.99
N MET A 24 24.77 11.38 -4.78
CA MET A 24 23.33 11.34 -4.54
C MET A 24 22.96 11.89 -3.17
N LEU A 25 23.80 11.68 -2.16
CA LEU A 25 23.68 12.27 -0.84
C LEU A 25 24.75 13.38 -0.67
N LYS A 26 24.29 14.64 -0.70
CA LYS A 26 25.18 15.82 -0.56
C LYS A 26 25.48 16.11 0.91
N LYS A 27 26.18 15.19 1.56
CA LYS A 27 26.56 15.31 2.97
C LYS A 27 27.86 14.56 3.20
N ASP A 28 28.63 14.98 4.24
CA ASP A 28 29.76 14.20 4.70
C ASP A 28 29.31 12.83 5.21
N TYR A 29 30.13 11.81 4.95
CA TYR A 29 29.83 10.43 5.32
C TYR A 29 29.56 10.26 6.82
N TYR A 30 30.42 10.79 7.67
CA TYR A 30 30.26 10.64 9.12
C TYR A 30 29.02 11.35 9.64
N ALA A 31 28.72 12.54 9.11
CA ALA A 31 27.50 13.25 9.44
C ALA A 31 26.24 12.50 8.95
N ALA A 32 26.29 11.83 7.81
CA ALA A 32 25.20 11.00 7.31
C ALA A 32 24.99 9.73 8.17
N VAL A 33 26.08 9.13 8.64
CA VAL A 33 26.04 7.99 9.58
C VAL A 33 25.45 8.41 10.93
N GLU A 34 25.77 9.59 11.42
CA GLU A 34 25.18 10.13 12.66
C GLU A 34 23.68 10.35 12.50
N ASP A 35 23.21 10.93 11.40
CA ASP A 35 21.78 11.10 11.14
C ASP A 35 21.06 9.74 11.09
N TYR A 36 21.67 8.73 10.45
CA TYR A 36 21.13 7.37 10.41
C TYR A 36 21.02 6.77 11.82
N ARG A 37 22.08 6.87 12.62
CA ARG A 37 22.08 6.42 14.02
C ARG A 37 20.97 7.10 14.83
N ASP A 38 20.87 8.42 14.73
CA ASP A 38 19.88 9.17 15.48
C ASP A 38 18.45 8.84 15.04
N ALA A 39 18.22 8.61 13.75
CA ALA A 39 16.93 8.14 13.23
C ALA A 39 16.57 6.76 13.79
N VAL A 40 17.53 5.83 13.87
CA VAL A 40 17.31 4.49 14.46
C VAL A 40 16.99 4.60 15.96
N VAL A 41 17.75 5.41 16.71
CA VAL A 41 17.51 5.64 18.15
C VAL A 41 16.13 6.25 18.38
N HIS A 42 15.77 7.29 17.63
CA HIS A 42 14.43 7.88 17.70
C HIS A 42 13.33 6.86 17.36
N GLY A 43 13.57 6.00 16.37
CA GLY A 43 12.64 4.92 16.01
C GLY A 43 12.41 3.94 17.19
N ILE A 44 13.46 3.52 17.86
CA ILE A 44 13.37 2.63 19.02
C ILE A 44 12.64 3.31 20.19
N VAL A 45 12.98 4.55 20.51
CA VAL A 45 12.31 5.35 21.56
C VAL A 45 10.82 5.50 21.27
N LYS A 46 10.48 5.78 20.01
CA LYS A 46 9.10 5.89 19.58
C LYS A 46 8.32 4.57 19.73
N ILE A 47 8.90 3.45 19.33
CA ILE A 47 8.29 2.12 19.50
C ILE A 47 8.08 1.83 21.00
N ALA A 48 9.08 2.04 21.81
CA ALA A 48 9.00 1.84 23.27
C ALA A 48 7.90 2.73 23.89
N SER A 49 7.83 3.99 23.49
CA SER A 49 6.79 4.93 23.94
C SER A 49 5.39 4.46 23.57
N LYS A 50 5.20 3.98 22.33
CA LYS A 50 3.90 3.44 21.88
C LYS A 50 3.48 2.17 22.63
N MET A 51 4.44 1.39 23.08
CA MET A 51 4.21 0.18 23.88
C MET A 51 4.04 0.49 25.39
N GLY A 52 4.24 1.73 25.81
CA GLY A 52 4.24 2.10 27.22
C GLY A 52 5.46 1.57 27.99
N ILE A 53 6.57 1.31 27.30
CA ILE A 53 7.80 0.76 27.87
C ILE A 53 8.79 1.91 28.16
N SER A 54 9.31 1.96 29.37
CA SER A 54 10.27 2.99 29.81
C SER A 54 11.72 2.53 29.87
N THR A 55 11.98 1.22 29.72
CA THR A 55 13.31 0.65 29.78
C THR A 55 13.57 -0.30 28.60
N LEU A 56 14.82 -0.35 28.11
CA LEU A 56 15.21 -1.28 27.04
C LEU A 56 15.11 -2.75 27.48
N GLN A 57 15.33 -3.04 28.75
CA GLN A 57 15.21 -4.40 29.30
C GLN A 57 13.80 -4.96 29.12
N SER A 58 12.77 -4.13 29.26
CA SER A 58 11.39 -4.55 29.03
C SER A 58 11.05 -4.77 27.55
N TYR A 59 11.83 -4.18 26.66
CA TYR A 59 11.69 -4.37 25.21
C TYR A 59 12.46 -5.59 24.71
N GLN A 60 13.62 -5.90 25.29
CA GLN A 60 14.42 -7.07 24.95
C GLN A 60 13.71 -8.35 25.37
N GLY A 61 13.54 -9.29 24.42
CA GLY A 61 12.84 -10.55 24.69
C GLY A 61 11.34 -10.43 24.99
N SER A 62 10.69 -9.35 24.60
CA SER A 62 9.28 -9.07 24.87
C SER A 62 8.27 -9.99 24.19
N GLN A 63 8.72 -10.90 23.33
CA GLN A 63 7.89 -11.90 22.61
C GLN A 63 6.69 -11.29 21.83
N ILE A 64 6.90 -10.10 21.26
CA ILE A 64 5.87 -9.36 20.51
C ILE A 64 5.82 -9.73 19.04
N PHE A 65 6.62 -10.70 18.60
CA PHE A 65 6.76 -11.09 17.21
C PHE A 65 6.02 -12.40 16.93
N GLU A 66 5.53 -12.52 15.73
CA GLU A 66 4.99 -13.74 15.16
C GLU A 66 5.88 -14.12 13.96
N ALA A 67 6.26 -15.40 13.87
CA ALA A 67 7.02 -15.90 12.74
C ALA A 67 6.07 -16.25 11.60
N ILE A 68 6.34 -15.71 10.43
CA ILE A 68 5.59 -15.97 9.19
C ILE A 68 6.57 -16.49 8.15
N GLY A 69 6.26 -17.65 7.55
CA GLY A 69 7.05 -18.22 6.46
C GLY A 69 8.31 -18.97 6.89
N ILE A 70 8.42 -19.35 8.17
CA ILE A 70 9.49 -20.21 8.71
C ILE A 70 8.85 -21.47 9.30
N SER A 71 9.42 -22.65 9.02
CA SER A 71 8.89 -23.91 9.50
C SER A 71 8.85 -23.96 11.04
N LYS A 72 7.83 -24.66 11.56
CA LYS A 72 7.68 -24.82 13.01
C LYS A 72 8.90 -25.48 13.66
N GLU A 73 9.53 -26.44 12.98
CA GLU A 73 10.74 -27.10 13.47
C GLU A 73 11.89 -26.12 13.74
N VAL A 74 12.10 -25.17 12.83
CA VAL A 74 13.13 -24.12 13.00
C VAL A 74 12.75 -23.20 14.16
N ILE A 75 11.49 -22.82 14.27
CA ILE A 75 11.01 -21.95 15.36
C ILE A 75 11.14 -22.62 16.71
N ASP A 76 10.69 -23.86 16.86
CA ASP A 76 10.74 -24.59 18.13
C ASP A 76 12.18 -24.78 18.62
N ARG A 77 13.13 -24.91 17.69
CA ARG A 77 14.54 -25.15 18.01
C ARG A 77 15.33 -23.88 18.32
N TYR A 78 15.08 -22.79 17.59
CA TYR A 78 15.94 -21.60 17.64
C TYR A 78 15.23 -20.34 18.16
N PHE A 79 13.91 -20.31 18.12
CA PHE A 79 13.09 -19.16 18.53
C PHE A 79 11.99 -19.61 19.49
N THR A 80 12.35 -20.39 20.48
CA THR A 80 11.45 -20.99 21.47
C THR A 80 10.40 -19.97 21.97
N ASN A 81 9.14 -20.39 22.05
CA ASN A 81 7.99 -19.58 22.44
C ASN A 81 7.58 -18.48 21.44
N THR A 82 8.20 -18.37 20.28
CA THR A 82 7.68 -17.49 19.22
C THR A 82 6.47 -18.13 18.54
N VAL A 83 5.39 -17.39 18.44
CA VAL A 83 4.16 -17.88 17.78
C VAL A 83 4.42 -18.04 16.28
N SER A 84 4.09 -19.21 15.72
CA SER A 84 4.11 -19.48 14.29
C SER A 84 2.82 -20.19 13.89
N ARG A 85 1.94 -19.48 13.18
CA ARG A 85 0.68 -20.02 12.66
C ARG A 85 0.79 -20.45 11.21
N VAL A 86 1.75 -19.86 10.49
CA VAL A 86 2.03 -20.15 9.08
C VAL A 86 3.43 -20.73 9.01
N GLY A 87 3.56 -21.98 8.60
CA GLY A 87 4.83 -22.62 8.37
C GLY A 87 5.59 -21.96 7.19
N GLY A 88 6.65 -22.60 6.71
CA GLY A 88 7.41 -22.08 5.58
C GLY A 88 8.77 -22.76 5.41
N ILE A 89 9.79 -21.98 5.11
CA ILE A 89 11.13 -22.46 4.77
C ILE A 89 11.77 -23.25 5.90
N THR A 90 12.53 -24.25 5.51
CA THR A 90 13.32 -25.12 6.40
C THR A 90 14.75 -24.60 6.58
N LEU A 91 15.55 -25.24 7.44
CA LEU A 91 16.98 -24.94 7.55
C LEU A 91 17.73 -25.19 6.25
N ASP A 92 17.34 -26.22 5.49
CA ASP A 92 17.95 -26.52 4.20
C ASP A 92 17.69 -25.41 3.18
N ASP A 93 16.50 -24.82 3.21
CA ASP A 93 16.17 -23.69 2.35
C ASP A 93 16.97 -22.44 2.73
N ILE A 94 17.14 -22.20 4.03
CA ILE A 94 17.98 -21.11 4.55
C ILE A 94 19.46 -21.33 4.13
N ALA A 95 19.95 -22.56 4.26
CA ALA A 95 21.30 -22.92 3.85
C ALA A 95 21.52 -22.68 2.33
N LYS A 96 20.58 -23.12 1.49
CA LYS A 96 20.64 -22.87 0.05
C LYS A 96 20.61 -21.39 -0.32
N GLN A 97 19.80 -20.60 0.39
CA GLN A 97 19.78 -19.15 0.18
C GLN A 97 21.09 -18.48 0.58
N THR A 98 21.66 -18.90 1.71
CA THR A 98 22.94 -18.39 2.20
C THR A 98 24.08 -18.75 1.25
N ASP A 99 24.12 -19.99 0.78
CA ASP A 99 25.13 -20.47 -0.19
C ASP A 99 25.04 -19.68 -1.52
N ARG A 100 23.82 -19.44 -2.01
CA ARG A 100 23.61 -18.62 -3.21
C ARG A 100 24.13 -17.19 -3.03
N LEU A 101 23.84 -16.56 -1.89
CA LEU A 101 24.30 -15.21 -1.60
C LEU A 101 25.83 -15.16 -1.43
N HIS A 102 26.40 -16.17 -0.76
CA HIS A 102 27.84 -16.31 -0.62
C HIS A 102 28.53 -16.48 -1.98
N THR A 103 28.02 -17.39 -2.82
CA THR A 103 28.57 -17.63 -4.17
C THR A 103 28.51 -16.37 -5.03
N ALA A 104 27.41 -15.60 -4.95
CA ALA A 104 27.31 -14.34 -5.68
C ALA A 104 28.28 -13.27 -5.17
N ALA A 105 28.54 -13.24 -3.85
CA ALA A 105 29.46 -12.27 -3.24
C ALA A 105 30.94 -12.58 -3.49
N PHE A 106 31.28 -13.84 -3.57
CA PHE A 106 32.66 -14.33 -3.76
C PHE A 106 32.84 -14.95 -5.15
N ASP A 107 32.43 -14.24 -6.19
CA ASP A 107 32.52 -14.72 -7.58
C ASP A 107 33.78 -15.57 -7.81
N PRO A 108 33.65 -16.90 -7.97
CA PRO A 108 34.79 -17.82 -8.02
C PRO A 108 35.70 -17.62 -9.23
N LEU A 109 35.20 -16.93 -10.25
CA LEU A 109 35.95 -16.62 -11.47
C LEU A 109 36.56 -15.22 -11.46
N GLY A 110 36.18 -14.35 -10.50
CA GLY A 110 36.67 -12.99 -10.38
C GLY A 110 36.40 -12.12 -11.59
N LEU A 111 35.32 -12.41 -12.34
CA LEU A 111 34.97 -11.73 -13.59
C LEU A 111 34.10 -10.49 -13.37
N GLU A 112 33.41 -10.41 -12.25
CA GLU A 112 32.61 -9.24 -11.88
C GLU A 112 33.50 -8.17 -11.26
N THR A 113 33.57 -7.04 -11.93
CA THR A 113 34.34 -5.86 -11.46
C THR A 113 33.45 -4.76 -10.90
N ASP A 114 32.13 -4.91 -10.99
CA ASP A 114 31.17 -3.93 -10.47
C ASP A 114 30.92 -4.20 -8.98
N LEU A 115 31.42 -3.29 -8.13
CA LEU A 115 31.26 -3.34 -6.69
C LEU A 115 30.02 -2.57 -6.18
N THR A 116 29.18 -2.04 -7.07
CA THR A 116 27.97 -1.33 -6.67
C THR A 116 26.91 -2.28 -6.12
N LEU A 117 26.09 -1.77 -5.20
CA LEU A 117 25.00 -2.54 -4.64
C LEU A 117 23.90 -2.73 -5.68
N ASN A 118 23.60 -3.99 -6.00
CA ASN A 118 22.55 -4.35 -6.94
C ASN A 118 21.15 -3.99 -6.38
N SER A 119 20.35 -3.32 -7.20
CA SER A 119 18.94 -3.09 -6.86
C SER A 119 18.14 -4.37 -7.09
N ILE A 120 17.49 -4.88 -6.04
CA ILE A 120 16.57 -6.02 -6.14
C ILE A 120 15.28 -5.69 -6.91
N GLY A 121 15.08 -4.44 -7.32
CA GLY A 121 13.92 -4.03 -8.08
C GLY A 121 12.63 -3.90 -7.26
N ARG A 122 12.70 -3.77 -5.94
CA ARG A 122 11.53 -3.74 -5.05
C ARG A 122 10.59 -2.55 -5.32
N HIS A 123 11.14 -1.37 -5.53
CA HIS A 123 10.35 -0.14 -5.73
C HIS A 123 10.18 0.24 -7.19
N LYS A 124 11.04 -0.28 -8.05
CA LYS A 124 11.01 -0.05 -9.49
C LYS A 124 11.40 -1.34 -10.18
N MET A 125 10.59 -1.79 -11.13
CA MET A 125 10.85 -3.00 -11.87
C MET A 125 12.24 -2.98 -12.53
N ARG A 126 12.96 -4.09 -12.39
CA ARG A 126 14.25 -4.38 -13.03
C ARG A 126 14.16 -5.75 -13.70
N SER A 127 14.88 -5.93 -14.82
CA SER A 127 14.85 -7.17 -15.58
C SER A 127 15.29 -8.41 -14.78
N ALA A 128 16.24 -8.23 -13.86
CA ALA A 128 16.75 -9.27 -12.96
C ALA A 128 16.25 -9.13 -11.51
N GLY A 129 15.27 -8.25 -11.25
CA GLY A 129 14.76 -7.97 -9.92
C GLY A 129 13.51 -8.77 -9.55
N GLU A 130 12.88 -8.35 -8.47
CA GLU A 130 11.61 -8.93 -8.02
C GLU A 130 10.52 -8.82 -9.08
N HIS A 131 9.67 -9.83 -9.15
CA HIS A 131 8.48 -9.80 -9.99
C HIS A 131 7.48 -8.78 -9.46
N HIS A 132 6.97 -7.93 -10.37
CA HIS A 132 5.94 -6.95 -10.05
C HIS A 132 4.63 -7.34 -10.71
N ARG A 133 3.58 -7.42 -9.91
CA ARG A 133 2.22 -7.61 -10.39
C ARG A 133 1.79 -6.54 -11.39
N TYR A 134 1.99 -5.27 -11.01
CA TYR A 134 1.80 -4.15 -11.90
C TYR A 134 3.10 -3.90 -12.67
N ASN A 135 3.32 -4.72 -13.69
CA ASN A 135 4.49 -4.63 -14.56
C ASN A 135 4.19 -3.76 -15.80
N PRO A 136 5.21 -3.36 -16.56
CA PRO A 136 5.02 -2.52 -17.74
C PRO A 136 4.04 -3.08 -18.76
N GLN A 137 3.97 -4.40 -18.93
CA GLN A 137 3.08 -5.03 -19.90
C GLN A 137 1.60 -4.94 -19.46
N THR A 138 1.30 -5.29 -18.21
CA THR A 138 -0.07 -5.21 -17.69
C THR A 138 -0.57 -3.78 -17.63
N ILE A 139 0.28 -2.83 -17.20
CA ILE A 139 -0.04 -1.41 -17.20
C ILE A 139 -0.29 -0.89 -18.61
N HIS A 140 0.57 -1.23 -19.57
CA HIS A 140 0.41 -0.81 -20.96
C HIS A 140 -0.90 -1.30 -21.56
N LEU A 141 -1.20 -2.60 -21.43
CA LEU A 141 -2.43 -3.18 -21.95
C LEU A 141 -3.67 -2.52 -21.35
N LEU A 142 -3.70 -2.32 -20.02
CA LEU A 142 -4.82 -1.67 -19.37
C LEU A 142 -5.01 -0.22 -19.86
N GLN A 143 -3.94 0.56 -19.91
CA GLN A 143 -4.00 1.96 -20.34
C GLN A 143 -4.38 2.12 -21.81
N GLN A 144 -3.84 1.27 -22.70
CA GLN A 144 -4.15 1.36 -24.12
C GLN A 144 -5.55 0.84 -24.43
N SER A 145 -5.99 -0.24 -23.80
CA SER A 145 -7.34 -0.74 -23.98
C SER A 145 -8.40 0.27 -23.58
N THR A 146 -8.22 0.94 -22.45
CA THR A 146 -9.15 1.98 -21.96
C THR A 146 -9.12 3.22 -22.82
N LYS A 147 -7.93 3.71 -23.23
CA LYS A 147 -7.83 4.88 -24.13
C LYS A 147 -8.47 4.68 -25.50
N ARG A 148 -8.39 3.46 -26.04
CA ARG A 148 -8.90 3.13 -27.38
C ARG A 148 -10.30 2.55 -27.36
N GLY A 149 -10.85 2.20 -26.18
CA GLY A 149 -12.08 1.42 -26.09
C GLY A 149 -11.94 0.03 -26.69
N ASP A 150 -10.72 -0.55 -26.70
CA ASP A 150 -10.41 -1.82 -27.33
C ASP A 150 -10.64 -2.99 -26.36
N TYR A 151 -11.81 -3.62 -26.49
CA TYR A 151 -12.20 -4.76 -25.67
C TYR A 151 -11.29 -5.99 -25.88
N LYS A 152 -10.79 -6.22 -27.12
CA LYS A 152 -9.89 -7.33 -27.38
C LYS A 152 -8.57 -7.18 -26.64
N MET A 153 -8.01 -5.98 -26.62
CA MET A 153 -6.82 -5.66 -25.85
C MET A 153 -7.08 -5.75 -24.34
N PHE A 154 -8.28 -5.35 -23.89
CA PHE A 154 -8.67 -5.53 -22.48
C PHE A 154 -8.73 -7.02 -22.08
N LYS A 155 -9.21 -7.90 -22.96
CA LYS A 155 -9.19 -9.36 -22.71
C LYS A 155 -7.76 -9.91 -22.61
N GLN A 156 -6.81 -9.40 -23.39
CA GLN A 156 -5.39 -9.77 -23.23
C GLN A 156 -4.86 -9.35 -21.85
N TYR A 157 -5.25 -8.16 -21.36
CA TYR A 157 -4.92 -7.73 -20.00
C TYR A 157 -5.50 -8.69 -18.95
N THR A 158 -6.80 -9.02 -19.04
CA THR A 158 -7.43 -9.92 -18.05
C THR A 158 -6.80 -11.30 -18.05
N GLU A 159 -6.48 -11.86 -19.22
CA GLU A 159 -5.79 -13.16 -19.32
C GLU A 159 -4.43 -13.17 -18.64
N LEU A 160 -3.64 -12.10 -18.80
CA LEU A 160 -2.35 -12.00 -18.12
C LEU A 160 -2.50 -11.91 -16.60
N VAL A 161 -3.48 -11.14 -16.13
CA VAL A 161 -3.72 -10.97 -14.68
C VAL A 161 -4.30 -12.24 -14.04
N ASP A 162 -5.18 -12.94 -14.75
CA ASP A 162 -5.84 -14.14 -14.24
C ASP A 162 -4.89 -15.35 -14.22
N LYS A 163 -3.94 -15.40 -15.16
CA LYS A 163 -2.90 -16.44 -15.21
C LYS A 163 -1.74 -16.22 -14.25
N GLU A 164 -1.72 -15.09 -13.55
CA GLU A 164 -0.70 -14.80 -12.56
C GLU A 164 -0.91 -15.62 -11.29
N GLU A 165 -0.17 -16.73 -11.15
CA GLU A 165 -0.24 -17.63 -10.01
C GLU A 165 0.57 -17.15 -8.80
N THR A 166 1.46 -16.18 -9.00
CA THR A 166 2.33 -15.65 -7.94
C THR A 166 1.83 -14.34 -7.37
N GLY A 167 1.90 -14.18 -6.05
CA GLY A 167 1.61 -12.93 -5.38
C GLY A 167 0.19 -12.74 -4.86
N TYR A 168 -0.76 -13.65 -5.19
CA TYR A 168 -2.12 -13.57 -4.66
C TYR A 168 -2.70 -14.93 -4.30
N LEU A 169 -3.33 -15.01 -3.14
CA LEU A 169 -4.14 -16.17 -2.79
C LEU A 169 -5.34 -16.34 -3.74
N ARG A 170 -5.91 -15.25 -4.21
CA ARG A 170 -7.05 -15.27 -5.14
C ARG A 170 -6.72 -16.00 -6.45
N SER A 171 -5.52 -15.84 -6.98
CA SER A 171 -5.09 -16.50 -8.22
C SER A 171 -4.91 -18.02 -8.08
N LEU A 172 -4.85 -18.52 -6.84
CA LEU A 172 -4.80 -19.96 -6.53
C LEU A 172 -6.20 -20.55 -6.29
N MET A 173 -7.25 -19.74 -6.35
CA MET A 173 -8.63 -20.18 -6.15
C MET A 173 -9.37 -20.23 -7.47
N ASP A 174 -10.29 -21.15 -7.58
CA ASP A 174 -11.23 -21.25 -8.69
C ASP A 174 -12.67 -21.39 -8.16
N PHE A 175 -13.64 -21.23 -9.04
CA PHE A 175 -15.03 -21.42 -8.69
C PHE A 175 -15.37 -22.91 -8.69
N ASN A 176 -16.14 -23.33 -7.70
CA ASN A 176 -16.70 -24.67 -7.69
C ASN A 176 -18.00 -24.66 -8.53
N TYR A 177 -17.85 -24.91 -9.82
CA TYR A 177 -18.98 -24.91 -10.74
C TYR A 177 -19.86 -26.15 -10.52
N PRO A 178 -21.19 -26.01 -10.46
CA PRO A 178 -22.08 -27.15 -10.45
C PRO A 178 -22.01 -27.91 -11.78
N GLU A 179 -22.29 -29.22 -11.75
CA GLU A 179 -22.33 -30.05 -12.97
C GLU A 179 -23.39 -29.56 -13.95
N GLN A 180 -24.50 -29.04 -13.46
CA GLN A 180 -25.56 -28.48 -14.27
C GLN A 180 -25.72 -26.98 -13.96
N GLY A 181 -25.62 -26.14 -14.98
CA GLY A 181 -25.87 -24.71 -14.86
C GLY A 181 -27.33 -24.38 -14.64
N VAL A 182 -27.60 -23.21 -14.03
CA VAL A 182 -28.95 -22.68 -13.90
C VAL A 182 -29.44 -22.10 -15.23
N PRO A 183 -30.76 -22.12 -15.53
CA PRO A 183 -31.33 -21.45 -16.68
C PRO A 183 -30.97 -19.96 -16.72
N LEU A 184 -30.74 -19.41 -17.93
CA LEU A 184 -30.28 -18.03 -18.06
C LEU A 184 -31.29 -16.99 -17.54
N ASP A 185 -32.56 -17.30 -17.60
CA ASP A 185 -33.64 -16.47 -17.08
C ASP A 185 -33.74 -16.44 -15.55
N GLU A 186 -33.11 -17.41 -14.89
CA GLU A 186 -32.94 -17.41 -13.43
C GLU A 186 -31.67 -16.68 -12.97
N VAL A 187 -30.77 -16.33 -13.88
CA VAL A 187 -29.53 -15.59 -13.58
C VAL A 187 -29.85 -14.13 -13.36
N GLU A 188 -29.35 -13.57 -12.26
CA GLU A 188 -29.49 -12.15 -11.93
C GLU A 188 -28.92 -11.27 -13.07
N SER A 189 -29.65 -10.22 -13.44
CA SER A 189 -29.21 -9.30 -14.49
C SER A 189 -27.96 -8.51 -14.09
N VAL A 190 -27.14 -8.14 -15.08
CA VAL A 190 -25.95 -7.32 -14.88
C VAL A 190 -26.30 -6.00 -14.17
N ASP A 191 -27.38 -5.36 -14.54
CA ASP A 191 -27.82 -4.09 -13.95
C ASP A 191 -28.12 -4.24 -12.45
N SER A 192 -28.70 -5.36 -12.04
CA SER A 192 -28.93 -5.65 -10.63
C SER A 192 -27.61 -5.93 -9.90
N ILE A 193 -26.72 -6.73 -10.49
CA ILE A 193 -25.41 -7.08 -9.91
C ILE A 193 -24.57 -5.82 -9.68
N VAL A 194 -24.50 -4.91 -10.63
CA VAL A 194 -23.64 -3.70 -10.60
C VAL A 194 -24.02 -2.76 -9.46
N THR A 195 -25.29 -2.71 -9.06
CA THR A 195 -25.74 -1.87 -7.93
C THR A 195 -25.02 -2.17 -6.61
N ARG A 196 -24.47 -3.37 -6.47
CA ARG A 196 -23.73 -3.81 -5.27
C ARG A 196 -22.24 -3.48 -5.33
N PHE A 197 -21.74 -3.06 -6.48
CA PHE A 197 -20.33 -2.70 -6.63
C PHE A 197 -20.05 -1.31 -6.05
N LYS A 198 -18.94 -1.22 -5.30
CA LYS A 198 -18.53 0.01 -4.63
C LYS A 198 -17.04 0.24 -4.87
N THR A 199 -16.64 1.51 -4.99
CA THR A 199 -15.21 1.83 -4.97
C THR A 199 -14.68 1.78 -3.53
N GLY A 200 -13.37 1.60 -3.38
CA GLY A 200 -12.70 1.88 -2.12
C GLY A 200 -12.85 3.35 -1.73
N ALA A 201 -12.76 3.65 -0.45
CA ALA A 201 -12.77 5.01 0.07
C ALA A 201 -11.45 5.69 -0.24
N MET A 202 -11.47 6.74 -1.06
CA MET A 202 -10.31 7.55 -1.40
C MET A 202 -10.63 9.01 -1.14
N SER A 203 -9.89 9.61 -0.22
CA SER A 203 -10.18 10.97 0.25
C SER A 203 -9.91 12.03 -0.81
N TYR A 204 -10.77 13.04 -0.86
CA TYR A 204 -10.59 14.24 -1.65
C TYR A 204 -9.32 14.99 -1.20
N GLY A 205 -8.28 14.92 -2.00
CA GLY A 205 -6.94 15.42 -1.71
C GLY A 205 -5.85 14.35 -1.54
N SER A 206 -6.20 13.09 -1.33
CA SER A 206 -5.23 11.98 -1.41
C SER A 206 -5.04 11.50 -2.84
N ILE A 207 -6.05 11.67 -3.68
CA ILE A 207 -5.99 11.55 -5.14
C ILE A 207 -6.34 12.89 -5.78
N SER A 208 -6.06 13.05 -7.08
CA SER A 208 -6.41 14.28 -7.78
C SER A 208 -7.92 14.49 -7.85
N GLN A 209 -8.34 15.74 -8.02
CA GLN A 209 -9.76 16.09 -8.19
C GLN A 209 -10.38 15.34 -9.37
N GLU A 210 -9.68 15.30 -10.50
CA GLU A 210 -10.14 14.65 -11.73
C GLU A 210 -10.34 13.15 -11.52
N ALA A 211 -9.40 12.48 -10.84
CA ALA A 211 -9.53 11.05 -10.55
C ALA A 211 -10.72 10.78 -9.62
N HIS A 212 -10.91 11.59 -8.59
CA HIS A 212 -12.03 11.46 -7.65
C HIS A 212 -13.37 11.68 -8.32
N GLU A 213 -13.47 12.67 -9.21
CA GLU A 213 -14.69 12.96 -9.99
C GLU A 213 -14.96 11.88 -11.05
N THR A 214 -13.92 11.40 -11.73
CA THR A 214 -14.03 10.33 -12.73
C THR A 214 -14.59 9.04 -12.12
N LEU A 215 -14.15 8.68 -10.93
CA LEU A 215 -14.69 7.54 -10.21
C LEU A 215 -16.17 7.70 -9.89
N ALA A 216 -16.58 8.90 -9.47
CA ALA A 216 -17.99 9.18 -9.19
C ALA A 216 -18.84 9.12 -10.46
N ILE A 217 -18.38 9.72 -11.57
CA ILE A 217 -19.05 9.68 -12.86
C ILE A 217 -19.21 8.23 -13.34
N ALA A 218 -18.11 7.45 -13.35
CA ALA A 218 -18.12 6.08 -13.81
C ALA A 218 -19.10 5.21 -12.99
N MET A 219 -19.05 5.30 -11.69
CA MET A 219 -19.95 4.51 -10.84
C MET A 219 -21.41 4.95 -10.95
N ASN A 220 -21.66 6.25 -11.08
CA ASN A 220 -23.04 6.74 -11.28
C ASN A 220 -23.60 6.30 -12.63
N SER A 221 -22.79 6.28 -13.70
CA SER A 221 -23.22 5.81 -15.03
C SER A 221 -23.50 4.31 -15.08
N LEU A 222 -22.83 3.53 -14.23
CA LEU A 222 -23.02 2.09 -14.10
C LEU A 222 -24.05 1.70 -13.01
N HIS A 223 -24.70 2.67 -12.37
CA HIS A 223 -25.58 2.45 -11.22
C HIS A 223 -24.91 1.81 -9.99
N GLY A 224 -23.57 1.75 -9.96
CA GLY A 224 -22.78 1.39 -8.80
C GLY A 224 -22.64 2.56 -7.80
N LYS A 225 -21.73 2.40 -6.82
CA LYS A 225 -21.56 3.41 -5.77
C LYS A 225 -20.09 3.79 -5.61
N SER A 226 -19.76 5.06 -5.86
CA SER A 226 -18.45 5.60 -5.48
C SER A 226 -18.46 6.06 -4.02
N ASN A 227 -17.30 5.99 -3.37
CA ASN A 227 -17.10 6.41 -1.99
C ASN A 227 -16.25 7.68 -1.94
N SER A 228 -16.75 8.70 -1.26
CA SER A 228 -16.07 10.01 -1.16
C SER A 228 -14.76 9.97 -0.39
N GLY A 229 -14.53 8.94 0.44
CA GLY A 229 -13.50 9.01 1.47
C GLY A 229 -13.82 10.06 2.54
N GLU A 230 -12.88 10.33 3.41
CA GLU A 230 -13.07 11.21 4.58
C GLU A 230 -12.76 12.69 4.33
N GLY A 231 -12.45 13.07 3.10
CA GLY A 231 -12.05 14.45 2.77
C GLY A 231 -13.19 15.42 2.43
N GLY A 232 -14.44 14.97 2.48
CA GLY A 232 -15.59 15.74 2.02
C GLY A 232 -15.69 15.80 0.49
N GLU A 233 -16.58 16.60 -0.01
CA GLU A 233 -16.76 16.92 -1.44
C GLU A 233 -17.07 18.40 -1.63
N SER A 234 -16.63 18.99 -2.75
CA SER A 234 -17.00 20.37 -3.09
C SER A 234 -18.51 20.49 -3.31
N LEU A 235 -19.09 21.63 -2.93
CA LEU A 235 -20.53 21.84 -3.04
C LEU A 235 -21.03 21.77 -4.48
N GLU A 236 -20.19 22.17 -5.42
CA GLU A 236 -20.50 22.16 -6.87
C GLU A 236 -20.77 20.73 -7.40
N ARG A 237 -20.21 19.71 -6.75
CA ARG A 237 -20.37 18.30 -7.13
C ARG A 237 -21.68 17.67 -6.66
N LEU A 238 -22.35 18.29 -5.69
CA LEU A 238 -23.57 17.72 -5.10
C LEU A 238 -24.78 17.76 -6.03
N THR A 239 -24.68 18.51 -7.15
CA THR A 239 -25.65 18.57 -8.24
C THR A 239 -24.97 18.20 -9.56
N PRO A 240 -25.72 17.63 -10.54
CA PRO A 240 -25.15 17.37 -11.85
C PRO A 240 -24.58 18.65 -12.49
N GLY A 241 -23.45 18.50 -13.18
CA GLY A 241 -22.80 19.59 -13.88
C GLY A 241 -23.58 20.05 -15.12
N PRO A 242 -23.15 21.15 -15.78
CA PRO A 242 -23.75 21.64 -17.03
C PRO A 242 -23.66 20.61 -18.17
N ASP A 243 -22.72 19.69 -18.09
CA ASP A 243 -22.52 18.56 -19.02
C ASP A 243 -23.47 17.38 -18.73
N GLY A 244 -24.34 17.50 -17.74
CA GLY A 244 -25.26 16.45 -17.31
C GLY A 244 -24.60 15.32 -16.49
N LEU A 245 -23.28 15.38 -16.25
CA LEU A 245 -22.57 14.34 -15.52
C LEU A 245 -22.71 14.51 -14.01
N ASN A 246 -23.04 13.42 -13.33
CA ASN A 246 -23.15 13.39 -11.87
C ASN A 246 -21.80 13.03 -11.23
N ARG A 247 -21.19 14.02 -10.57
CA ARG A 247 -19.89 13.91 -9.88
C ARG A 247 -20.02 13.63 -8.38
N CYS A 248 -21.25 13.52 -7.87
CA CYS A 248 -21.54 13.27 -6.47
C CYS A 248 -21.30 11.81 -6.12
N ALA A 249 -20.42 11.53 -5.15
CA ALA A 249 -20.25 10.17 -4.67
C ALA A 249 -21.49 9.68 -3.93
N ALA A 250 -21.93 8.46 -4.23
CA ALA A 250 -23.13 7.89 -3.63
C ALA A 250 -22.92 7.56 -2.13
N ILE A 251 -21.71 7.15 -1.75
CA ILE A 251 -21.35 6.85 -0.37
C ILE A 251 -20.57 8.03 0.20
N LYS A 252 -21.05 8.59 1.31
CA LYS A 252 -20.37 9.63 2.07
C LYS A 252 -19.72 9.03 3.29
N GLN A 253 -18.38 9.11 3.37
CA GLN A 253 -17.66 8.62 4.53
C GLN A 253 -17.56 9.71 5.60
N VAL A 254 -17.74 9.31 6.86
CA VAL A 254 -17.63 10.18 8.03
C VAL A 254 -16.69 9.54 9.03
N ALA A 255 -15.55 10.19 9.31
CA ALA A 255 -14.55 9.70 10.27
C ALA A 255 -14.73 10.38 11.65
N SER A 256 -14.68 11.69 11.68
CA SER A 256 -14.67 12.47 12.93
C SER A 256 -15.61 13.69 12.91
N GLY A 257 -16.40 13.84 11.87
CA GLY A 257 -17.27 15.02 11.70
C GLY A 257 -16.52 16.31 11.34
N ARG A 258 -15.22 16.21 11.02
CA ARG A 258 -14.37 17.30 10.51
C ARG A 258 -14.12 17.12 9.02
N PHE A 259 -13.20 17.85 8.42
CA PHE A 259 -12.74 17.68 7.04
C PHE A 259 -13.85 17.69 5.97
N GLY A 260 -14.64 18.76 5.98
CA GLY A 260 -15.65 18.95 4.95
C GLY A 260 -16.97 18.20 5.17
N VAL A 261 -17.17 17.62 6.34
CA VAL A 261 -18.48 17.05 6.72
C VAL A 261 -19.42 18.19 7.09
N THR A 262 -20.36 18.44 6.20
CA THR A 262 -21.42 19.44 6.37
C THR A 262 -22.78 18.77 6.28
N SER A 263 -23.85 19.44 6.73
CA SER A 263 -25.20 18.94 6.59
C SER A 263 -25.56 18.70 5.11
N ARG A 264 -25.15 19.60 4.20
CA ARG A 264 -25.35 19.40 2.74
C ARG A 264 -24.63 18.16 2.21
N TYR A 265 -23.40 17.92 2.66
CA TYR A 265 -22.67 16.71 2.31
C TYR A 265 -23.41 15.45 2.78
N LEU A 266 -23.86 15.43 4.03
CA LEU A 266 -24.58 14.28 4.59
C LEU A 266 -25.92 14.01 3.91
N VAL A 267 -26.69 15.05 3.66
CA VAL A 267 -28.02 14.94 3.03
C VAL A 267 -27.91 14.48 1.57
N SER A 268 -26.81 14.74 0.88
CA SER A 268 -26.55 14.29 -0.48
C SER A 268 -26.17 12.82 -0.57
N ALA A 269 -25.98 12.12 0.54
CA ALA A 269 -25.60 10.72 0.57
C ALA A 269 -26.76 9.80 0.19
N LYS A 270 -26.50 8.80 -0.66
CA LYS A 270 -27.36 7.61 -0.78
C LYS A 270 -27.09 6.62 0.34
N GLU A 271 -25.84 6.62 0.83
CA GLU A 271 -25.36 5.74 1.88
C GLU A 271 -24.29 6.48 2.70
N ILE A 272 -24.37 6.39 4.02
CA ILE A 272 -23.34 6.95 4.92
C ILE A 272 -22.47 5.81 5.42
N GLN A 273 -21.16 5.99 5.30
CA GLN A 273 -20.18 5.04 5.83
C GLN A 273 -19.46 5.66 7.02
N ILE A 274 -19.63 5.07 8.20
CA ILE A 274 -18.90 5.47 9.41
C ILE A 274 -17.54 4.80 9.38
N LYS A 275 -16.47 5.60 9.41
CA LYS A 275 -15.10 5.11 9.51
C LYS A 275 -14.69 5.01 10.97
N MET A 276 -14.33 3.81 11.39
CA MET A 276 -13.80 3.58 12.73
C MET A 276 -12.39 4.15 12.87
N ALA A 277 -12.03 4.54 14.10
CA ALA A 277 -10.68 4.99 14.42
C ALA A 277 -9.64 3.90 14.08
N GLN A 278 -8.51 4.32 13.53
CA GLN A 278 -7.41 3.43 13.19
C GLN A 278 -6.37 3.42 14.29
N GLY A 279 -6.06 2.24 14.83
CA GLY A 279 -5.08 2.07 15.91
C GLY A 279 -3.65 2.48 15.54
N ALA A 280 -3.30 2.48 14.25
CA ALA A 280 -1.97 2.88 13.77
C ALA A 280 -1.79 4.41 13.64
N LYS A 281 -2.85 5.20 13.74
CA LYS A 281 -2.83 6.65 13.56
C LYS A 281 -2.52 7.50 14.81
N PRO A 282 -2.65 7.05 16.06
CA PRO A 282 -2.26 7.89 17.19
C PRO A 282 -0.81 8.33 17.07
N GLY A 283 -0.61 9.63 16.84
CA GLY A 283 0.68 10.29 16.75
C GLY A 283 1.30 10.40 15.37
N GLU A 284 0.88 9.62 14.36
CA GLU A 284 1.40 9.73 12.98
C GLU A 284 0.51 9.05 11.95
N GLY A 285 0.52 9.60 10.76
CA GLY A 285 -0.15 9.05 9.59
C GLY A 285 -1.45 9.77 9.23
N GLY A 286 -1.75 9.76 7.96
CA GLY A 286 -2.92 10.42 7.41
C GLY A 286 -2.81 11.94 7.32
N HIS A 287 -1.67 12.53 7.61
CA HIS A 287 -1.46 13.96 7.39
C HIS A 287 -1.39 14.28 5.89
N LEU A 288 -2.13 15.30 5.49
CA LEU A 288 -1.93 15.94 4.22
C LEU A 288 -0.93 17.09 4.41
N PRO A 289 0.33 16.96 3.97
CA PRO A 289 1.35 17.98 4.15
C PRO A 289 0.92 19.31 3.55
N ALA A 290 1.34 20.42 4.14
CA ALA A 290 0.99 21.78 3.71
C ALA A 290 1.19 21.98 2.17
N GLY A 291 2.28 21.47 1.61
CA GLY A 291 2.55 21.54 0.18
C GLY A 291 1.57 20.78 -0.73
N LYS A 292 0.73 19.90 -0.16
CA LYS A 292 -0.34 19.19 -0.86
C LYS A 292 -1.73 19.74 -0.58
N VAL A 293 -1.85 20.74 0.29
CA VAL A 293 -3.12 21.41 0.57
C VAL A 293 -3.36 22.51 -0.46
N TYR A 294 -3.86 22.10 -1.61
CA TYR A 294 -4.26 23.05 -2.66
C TYR A 294 -5.48 23.87 -2.26
N PRO A 295 -5.75 25.04 -2.87
CA PRO A 295 -6.88 25.91 -2.53
C PRO A 295 -8.24 25.20 -2.53
N TRP A 296 -8.48 24.32 -3.48
CA TRP A 296 -9.72 23.56 -3.57
C TRP A 296 -9.86 22.50 -2.44
N ILE A 297 -8.73 21.93 -1.98
CA ILE A 297 -8.72 21.03 -0.82
C ILE A 297 -9.00 21.80 0.45
N ALA A 298 -8.31 22.94 0.66
CA ALA A 298 -8.49 23.79 1.84
C ALA A 298 -9.95 24.26 1.96
N LYS A 299 -10.56 24.70 0.84
CA LYS A 299 -11.97 25.09 0.77
C LYS A 299 -12.90 23.94 1.17
N THR A 300 -12.68 22.75 0.64
CA THR A 300 -13.56 21.59 0.90
C THR A 300 -13.39 21.05 2.32
N ARG A 301 -12.16 21.00 2.84
CA ARG A 301 -11.84 20.50 4.18
C ARG A 301 -12.04 21.52 5.28
N HIS A 302 -12.33 22.77 4.95
CA HIS A 302 -12.37 23.90 5.89
C HIS A 302 -11.05 24.05 6.67
N SER A 303 -9.91 23.88 5.96
CA SER A 303 -8.56 23.99 6.49
C SER A 303 -7.79 25.16 5.87
N CYS A 304 -6.72 25.61 6.53
CA CYS A 304 -5.88 26.69 6.02
C CYS A 304 -4.84 26.17 5.02
N LEU A 305 -4.56 26.99 4.00
CA LEU A 305 -3.36 26.86 3.18
C LEU A 305 -2.12 27.02 4.06
N LEU A 306 -1.03 26.37 3.70
CA LEU A 306 0.28 26.40 4.39
C LEU A 306 0.32 25.65 5.72
N TYR A 307 -0.79 25.11 6.22
CA TYR A 307 -0.81 24.24 7.38
C TYR A 307 -1.06 22.79 6.98
N THR A 308 -0.39 21.89 7.65
CA THR A 308 -0.67 20.46 7.49
C THR A 308 -2.11 20.19 7.93
N SER A 309 -2.91 19.63 7.02
CA SER A 309 -4.24 19.16 7.35
C SER A 309 -4.13 17.79 8.01
N ASP A 310 -4.58 17.70 9.24
CA ASP A 310 -4.70 16.44 9.95
C ASP A 310 -5.79 15.60 9.27
N ALA A 311 -5.45 14.38 8.89
CA ALA A 311 -6.43 13.40 8.51
C ALA A 311 -6.74 12.57 9.76
N ALA A 312 -7.96 12.58 10.19
CA ALA A 312 -8.42 11.94 11.41
C ALA A 312 -7.96 10.49 11.59
#